data_6e193d8d21c765b446839f62ae4c5fb4
#
_entry.id   6e193d8d21c765b446839f62ae4c5fb4
#
_cell.length_a   1.000
_cell.length_b   1.000
_cell.length_c   1.000
_cell.angle_alpha   90.00
_cell.angle_beta   90.00
_cell.angle_gamma   90.00
#
_symmetry.space_group_name_H-M   'P 1'
#
loop_
_entity.id
_entity.type
_entity.pdbx_description
1 polymer ?
#
loop_
_entity_poly.entity_id
_entity_poly.type
_entity_poly.pdbx_seq_one_letter_code
_entity_poly.pdbx_strand_id
1 'polypeptide(L)'
;MTEQPSDEPSEFAIPGDDMILPFQAENADVVGRLVKLGPTVDTILSRHAYPDPVSRLLGEAVAMTALLGAALKTEGKFILQASTDGAVDLLVADYQVPGALRGYARFSEDRLAEAENDDGTSLLGQGHFAMTIDRGSDADRYQGVVPLEGDTLTDAADTYFQ
;
A
#
# COMPACT_ATOMS: atom_id res chain seq x y z
N MET A 1 19.52 -52.65 3.39
CA MET A 1 19.73 -51.48 4.24
C MET A 1 19.52 -50.27 3.36
N THR A 2 18.29 -49.81 3.32
CA THR A 2 17.87 -48.70 2.46
C THR A 2 17.98 -47.40 3.27
N GLU A 3 18.99 -46.62 2.93
CA GLU A 3 19.14 -45.25 3.45
C GLU A 3 17.95 -44.40 2.95
N GLN A 4 17.08 -43.96 3.86
CA GLN A 4 16.11 -42.94 3.60
C GLN A 4 16.87 -41.63 3.45
N PRO A 5 16.58 -40.80 2.40
CA PRO A 5 17.07 -39.44 2.35
C PRO A 5 16.45 -38.66 3.52
N SER A 6 17.29 -38.09 4.35
CA SER A 6 16.88 -37.13 5.37
C SER A 6 16.23 -35.93 4.70
N ASP A 7 14.93 -35.80 4.85
CA ASP A 7 14.17 -34.63 4.50
C ASP A 7 14.43 -33.54 5.56
N GLU A 8 15.66 -33.00 5.55
CA GLU A 8 15.95 -31.79 6.30
C GLU A 8 15.33 -30.63 5.54
N PRO A 9 14.40 -29.89 6.15
CA PRO A 9 13.88 -28.68 5.51
C PRO A 9 15.06 -27.75 5.25
N SER A 10 15.23 -27.34 4.01
CA SER A 10 16.28 -26.40 3.63
C SER A 10 16.15 -25.14 4.49
N GLU A 11 17.20 -24.80 5.23
CA GLU A 11 17.29 -23.70 6.18
C GLU A 11 17.05 -22.31 5.54
N PHE A 12 16.87 -22.27 4.23
CA PHE A 12 16.57 -21.07 3.42
C PHE A 12 15.42 -21.34 2.46
N ALA A 13 14.19 -21.42 2.98
CA ALA A 13 13.03 -21.30 2.11
C ALA A 13 13.04 -19.89 1.50
N ILE A 14 13.16 -19.79 0.17
CA ILE A 14 13.04 -18.53 -0.55
C ILE A 14 11.61 -18.04 -0.32
N PRO A 15 11.41 -16.85 0.30
CA PRO A 15 10.06 -16.34 0.53
C PRO A 15 9.31 -16.21 -0.79
N GLY A 16 8.02 -16.53 -0.78
CA GLY A 16 7.13 -16.34 -1.93
C GLY A 16 7.11 -14.90 -2.45
N ASP A 17 6.56 -14.70 -3.64
CA ASP A 17 6.53 -13.37 -4.27
C ASP A 17 5.47 -12.43 -3.67
N ASP A 18 4.48 -12.95 -2.95
CA ASP A 18 3.52 -12.16 -2.17
C ASP A 18 3.66 -12.54 -0.70
N MET A 19 4.23 -11.65 0.10
CA MET A 19 4.47 -11.92 1.52
C MET A 19 4.46 -10.66 2.37
N ILE A 20 4.03 -10.84 3.61
CA ILE A 20 4.16 -9.84 4.68
C ILE A 20 4.87 -10.52 5.85
N LEU A 21 6.06 -10.03 6.19
CA LEU A 21 6.89 -10.57 7.28
C LEU A 21 6.95 -9.58 8.43
N PRO A 22 6.40 -9.91 9.61
CA PRO A 22 6.72 -9.17 10.82
C PRO A 22 8.13 -9.51 11.28
N PHE A 23 8.85 -8.53 11.82
CA PHE A 23 10.16 -8.73 12.45
C PHE A 23 10.29 -7.89 13.72
N GLN A 24 11.21 -8.30 14.57
CA GLN A 24 11.58 -7.57 15.78
C GLN A 24 13.10 -7.46 15.87
N ALA A 25 13.59 -6.26 16.17
CA ALA A 25 14.99 -6.04 16.49
C ALA A 25 15.17 -6.10 18.01
N GLU A 26 15.69 -7.23 18.52
CA GLU A 26 15.76 -7.54 19.96
C GLU A 26 16.54 -6.51 20.78
N ASN A 27 17.59 -5.90 20.20
CA ASN A 27 18.44 -4.93 20.89
C ASN A 27 17.96 -3.48 20.80
N ALA A 28 16.92 -3.18 20.03
CA ALA A 28 16.45 -1.84 19.77
C ALA A 28 14.98 -1.60 20.20
N ASP A 29 14.32 -2.63 20.71
CA ASP A 29 12.88 -2.61 21.06
C ASP A 29 11.99 -2.09 19.90
N VAL A 30 12.38 -2.43 18.66
CA VAL A 30 11.69 -2.04 17.44
C VAL A 30 11.01 -3.23 16.82
N VAL A 31 9.75 -3.07 16.48
CA VAL A 31 8.98 -4.02 15.67
C VAL A 31 8.72 -3.42 14.30
N GLY A 32 8.76 -4.23 13.26
CA GLY A 32 8.53 -3.78 11.89
C GLY A 32 7.83 -4.83 11.04
N ARG A 33 7.50 -4.45 9.83
CA ARG A 33 6.98 -5.33 8.80
C ARG A 33 7.70 -5.09 7.49
N LEU A 34 7.95 -6.16 6.78
CA LEU A 34 8.43 -6.15 5.41
C LEU A 34 7.31 -6.67 4.52
N VAL A 35 7.00 -5.92 3.46
CA VAL A 35 6.06 -6.34 2.42
C VAL A 35 6.82 -6.54 1.12
N LYS A 36 6.61 -7.67 0.48
CA LYS A 36 7.01 -7.95 -0.89
C LYS A 36 5.77 -8.36 -1.67
N LEU A 37 5.45 -7.62 -2.73
CA LEU A 37 4.31 -7.87 -3.60
C LEU A 37 4.80 -8.11 -5.02
N GLY A 38 4.39 -9.23 -5.60
CA GLY A 38 4.66 -9.61 -6.98
C GLY A 38 3.35 -9.84 -7.74
N PRO A 39 2.84 -11.08 -7.83
CA PRO A 39 1.63 -11.39 -8.59
C PRO A 39 0.39 -10.60 -8.16
N THR A 40 0.23 -10.30 -6.87
CA THR A 40 -0.91 -9.53 -6.38
C THR A 40 -0.90 -8.11 -6.91
N VAL A 41 0.22 -7.40 -6.83
CA VAL A 41 0.31 -6.03 -7.35
C VAL A 41 0.23 -6.00 -8.86
N ASP A 42 0.85 -6.97 -9.55
CA ASP A 42 0.75 -7.10 -11.01
C ASP A 42 -0.70 -7.26 -11.46
N THR A 43 -1.47 -8.10 -10.79
CA THR A 43 -2.90 -8.28 -11.06
C THR A 43 -3.70 -6.99 -10.88
N ILE A 44 -3.41 -6.20 -9.84
CA ILE A 44 -4.09 -4.93 -9.58
C ILE A 44 -3.76 -3.92 -10.68
N LEU A 45 -2.48 -3.76 -11.02
CA LEU A 45 -2.01 -2.78 -12.00
C LEU A 45 -2.44 -3.13 -13.43
N SER A 46 -2.57 -4.41 -13.75
CA SER A 46 -2.96 -4.89 -15.10
C SER A 46 -4.45 -4.75 -15.40
N ARG A 47 -5.30 -4.46 -14.41
CA ARG A 47 -6.75 -4.32 -14.61
C ARG A 47 -7.15 -3.10 -15.43
N HIS A 48 -6.30 -2.10 -15.44
CA HIS A 48 -6.49 -0.86 -16.18
C HIS A 48 -5.19 -0.52 -16.93
N ALA A 49 -5.30 0.19 -18.03
CA ALA A 49 -4.15 0.64 -18.79
C ALA A 49 -3.52 1.90 -18.14
N TYR A 50 -2.95 1.75 -16.95
CA TYR A 50 -2.29 2.84 -16.27
C TYR A 50 -0.95 3.21 -16.94
N PRO A 51 -0.67 4.49 -17.15
CA PRO A 51 0.70 4.95 -17.46
C PRO A 51 1.68 4.59 -16.33
N ASP A 52 2.96 4.43 -16.65
CA ASP A 52 3.99 4.03 -15.70
C ASP A 52 4.04 4.87 -14.42
N PRO A 53 3.97 6.22 -14.45
CA PRO A 53 3.97 7.02 -13.23
C PRO A 53 2.77 6.72 -12.32
N VAL A 54 1.59 6.53 -12.90
CA VAL A 54 0.36 6.19 -12.17
C VAL A 54 0.44 4.79 -11.58
N SER A 55 0.98 3.83 -12.34
CA SER A 55 1.22 2.46 -11.88
C SER A 55 2.17 2.43 -10.68
N ARG A 56 3.25 3.20 -10.69
CA ARG A 56 4.19 3.31 -9.59
C ARG A 56 3.53 3.86 -8.33
N LEU A 57 2.79 4.95 -8.46
CA LEU A 57 2.07 5.57 -7.34
C LEU A 57 1.01 4.63 -6.75
N LEU A 58 0.24 3.94 -7.60
CA LEU A 58 -0.75 2.97 -7.15
C LEU A 58 -0.08 1.75 -6.47
N GLY A 59 1.04 1.27 -7.02
CA GLY A 59 1.83 0.19 -6.42
C GLY A 59 2.36 0.56 -5.03
N GLU A 60 2.84 1.79 -4.85
CA GLU A 60 3.25 2.33 -3.55
C GLU A 60 2.09 2.37 -2.56
N ALA A 61 0.92 2.87 -2.99
CA ALA A 61 -0.28 2.90 -2.15
C ALA A 61 -0.74 1.49 -1.73
N VAL A 62 -0.70 0.52 -2.64
CA VAL A 62 -1.05 -0.88 -2.35
C VAL A 62 -0.06 -1.50 -1.34
N ALA A 63 1.24 -1.26 -1.51
CA ALA A 63 2.27 -1.75 -0.59
C ALA A 63 2.12 -1.13 0.80
N MET A 64 1.91 0.19 0.90
CA MET A 64 1.64 0.89 2.16
C MET A 64 0.38 0.36 2.84
N THR A 65 -0.69 0.14 2.07
CA THR A 65 -1.94 -0.42 2.55
C THR A 65 -1.77 -1.84 3.09
N ALA A 66 -0.95 -2.67 2.45
CA ALA A 66 -0.61 -4.00 2.94
C ALA A 66 0.17 -3.95 4.26
N LEU A 67 1.17 -3.05 4.36
CA LEU A 67 1.96 -2.86 5.60
C LEU A 67 1.07 -2.47 6.79
N LEU A 68 0.18 -1.51 6.60
CA LEU A 68 -0.66 -0.97 7.66
C LEU A 68 -1.86 -1.88 7.95
N GLY A 69 -2.50 -2.42 6.92
CA GLY A 69 -3.65 -3.31 7.05
C GLY A 69 -3.32 -4.62 7.73
N ALA A 70 -2.12 -5.16 7.48
CA ALA A 70 -1.64 -6.37 8.15
C ALA A 70 -1.39 -6.19 9.67
N ALA A 71 -1.43 -4.97 10.16
CA ALA A 71 -1.39 -4.69 11.61
C ALA A 71 -2.74 -4.90 12.30
N LEU A 72 -3.84 -5.01 11.55
CA LEU A 72 -5.16 -5.30 12.11
C LEU A 72 -5.17 -6.69 12.76
N LYS A 73 -5.56 -6.74 14.02
CA LYS A 73 -5.60 -7.99 14.81
C LYS A 73 -6.92 -8.73 14.72
N THR A 74 -7.93 -8.09 14.17
CA THR A 74 -9.31 -8.61 14.08
C THR A 74 -9.80 -8.52 12.66
N GLU A 75 -10.93 -9.17 12.36
CA GLU A 75 -11.62 -8.98 11.09
C GLU A 75 -11.85 -7.50 10.80
N GLY A 76 -11.82 -7.13 9.52
CA GLY A 76 -12.04 -5.76 9.12
C GLY A 76 -11.26 -5.39 7.86
N LYS A 77 -11.35 -4.13 7.51
CA LYS A 77 -10.74 -3.54 6.35
C LYS A 77 -9.94 -2.29 6.72
N PHE A 78 -8.75 -2.17 6.16
CA PHE A 78 -7.98 -0.94 6.15
C PHE A 78 -8.09 -0.29 4.78
N ILE A 79 -8.41 1.00 4.73
CA ILE A 79 -8.58 1.75 3.49
C ILE A 79 -7.65 2.96 3.54
N LEU A 80 -6.83 3.12 2.50
CA LEU A 80 -6.05 4.31 2.23
C LEU A 80 -6.67 5.03 1.04
N GLN A 81 -6.87 6.33 1.16
CA GLN A 81 -7.44 7.15 0.10
C GLN A 81 -6.75 8.51 0.03
N ALA A 82 -6.40 8.92 -1.18
CA ALA A 82 -6.02 10.29 -1.50
C ALA A 82 -7.02 10.87 -2.51
N SER A 83 -7.48 12.08 -2.25
CA SER A 83 -8.34 12.84 -3.14
C SER A 83 -7.73 14.23 -3.34
N THR A 84 -7.34 14.55 -4.57
CA THR A 84 -6.50 15.72 -4.86
C THR A 84 -6.95 16.44 -6.13
N ASP A 85 -6.37 17.61 -6.39
CA ASP A 85 -6.51 18.34 -7.65
C ASP A 85 -5.36 18.06 -8.64
N GLY A 86 -4.45 17.13 -8.31
CA GLY A 86 -3.30 16.77 -9.14
C GLY A 86 -3.64 15.91 -10.36
N ALA A 87 -2.60 15.42 -11.03
CA ALA A 87 -2.72 14.52 -12.18
C ALA A 87 -3.46 13.23 -11.81
N VAL A 88 -3.18 12.67 -10.62
CA VAL A 88 -3.97 11.61 -10.00
C VAL A 88 -4.91 12.25 -8.99
N ASP A 89 -6.18 12.33 -9.33
CA ASP A 89 -7.19 13.02 -8.54
C ASP A 89 -7.92 12.10 -7.54
N LEU A 90 -7.81 10.79 -7.72
CA LEU A 90 -8.29 9.78 -6.77
C LEU A 90 -7.35 8.59 -6.74
N LEU A 91 -6.92 8.22 -5.56
CA LEU A 91 -6.11 7.03 -5.29
C LEU A 91 -6.74 6.29 -4.12
N VAL A 92 -7.08 5.02 -4.32
CA VAL A 92 -7.69 4.18 -3.28
C VAL A 92 -7.00 2.83 -3.27
N ALA A 93 -6.63 2.37 -2.08
CA ALA A 93 -6.20 1.00 -1.86
C ALA A 93 -6.83 0.46 -0.58
N ASP A 94 -7.24 -0.78 -0.57
CA ASP A 94 -7.78 -1.42 0.62
C ASP A 94 -7.20 -2.82 0.86
N TYR A 95 -7.07 -3.14 2.14
CA TYR A 95 -6.65 -4.44 2.64
C TYR A 95 -7.78 -5.02 3.49
N GLN A 96 -8.32 -6.14 3.07
CA GLN A 96 -9.33 -6.91 3.81
C GLN A 96 -8.64 -8.08 4.50
N VAL A 97 -8.74 -8.15 5.82
CA VAL A 97 -8.24 -9.31 6.59
C VAL A 97 -8.93 -10.59 6.08
N PRO A 98 -8.19 -11.69 5.83
CA PRO A 98 -6.79 -11.95 6.20
C PRO A 98 -5.73 -11.56 5.16
N GLY A 99 -6.04 -11.01 4.01
CA GLY A 99 -5.00 -10.68 3.04
C GLY A 99 -5.46 -10.30 1.63
N ALA A 100 -6.74 -9.97 1.40
CA ALA A 100 -7.20 -9.51 0.11
C ALA A 100 -6.87 -8.02 -0.10
N LEU A 101 -6.17 -7.71 -1.20
CA LEU A 101 -5.78 -6.37 -1.60
C LEU A 101 -6.55 -5.91 -2.83
N ARG A 102 -6.93 -4.63 -2.84
CA ARG A 102 -7.48 -3.93 -4.00
C ARG A 102 -6.84 -2.56 -4.12
N GLY A 103 -6.81 -2.05 -5.35
CA GLY A 103 -6.32 -0.72 -5.63
C GLY A 103 -6.93 -0.15 -6.89
N TYR A 104 -7.11 1.16 -6.91
CA TYR A 104 -7.63 1.91 -8.04
C TYR A 104 -7.07 3.33 -8.03
N ALA A 105 -6.73 3.83 -9.22
CA ALA A 105 -6.35 5.22 -9.43
C ALA A 105 -7.20 5.82 -10.55
N ARG A 106 -7.62 7.07 -10.37
CA ARG A 106 -8.19 7.91 -11.41
C ARG A 106 -7.23 9.04 -11.72
N PHE A 107 -6.99 9.29 -12.98
CA PHE A 107 -6.03 10.30 -13.43
C PHE A 107 -6.55 11.06 -14.65
N SER A 108 -6.00 12.25 -14.86
CA SER A 108 -6.23 13.06 -16.05
C SER A 108 -5.03 12.97 -16.98
N GLU A 109 -5.24 12.54 -18.23
CA GLU A 109 -4.17 12.46 -19.23
C GLU A 109 -3.53 13.81 -19.49
N ASP A 110 -4.32 14.87 -19.57
CA ASP A 110 -3.84 16.24 -19.83
C ASP A 110 -2.94 16.72 -18.69
N ARG A 111 -3.37 16.57 -17.43
CA ARG A 111 -2.59 16.95 -16.25
C ARG A 111 -1.37 16.06 -16.05
N LEU A 112 -1.44 14.80 -16.45
CA LEU A 112 -0.29 13.90 -16.41
C LEU A 112 0.78 14.34 -17.41
N ALA A 113 0.41 14.70 -18.64
CA ALA A 113 1.33 15.20 -19.64
C ALA A 113 1.98 16.54 -19.23
N GLU A 114 1.25 17.41 -18.54
CA GLU A 114 1.79 18.64 -17.96
C GLU A 114 2.80 18.33 -16.84
N ALA A 115 2.49 17.39 -15.95
CA ALA A 115 3.35 16.99 -14.85
C ALA A 115 4.66 16.31 -15.32
N GLU A 116 4.63 15.56 -16.42
CA GLU A 116 5.83 14.93 -17.01
C GLU A 116 6.82 15.94 -17.59
N ASN A 117 6.33 17.12 -17.96
CA ASN A 117 7.15 18.23 -18.48
C ASN A 117 7.76 19.11 -17.37
N ASP A 118 7.35 18.91 -16.12
CA ASP A 118 7.80 19.69 -14.97
C ASP A 118 8.63 18.80 -14.03
N ASP A 119 9.94 18.93 -14.08
CA ASP A 119 10.91 18.17 -13.27
C ASP A 119 10.66 18.43 -11.77
N GLY A 120 9.93 17.54 -11.13
CA GLY A 120 9.70 17.54 -9.68
C GLY A 120 8.24 17.75 -9.24
N THR A 121 7.29 17.83 -10.17
CA THR A 121 5.87 17.93 -9.81
C THR A 121 5.36 16.58 -9.31
N SER A 122 4.82 16.55 -8.10
CA SER A 122 4.11 15.39 -7.58
C SER A 122 2.85 15.10 -8.40
N LEU A 123 2.54 13.84 -8.66
CA LEU A 123 1.28 13.42 -9.28
C LEU A 123 0.07 13.72 -8.39
N LEU A 124 0.30 13.79 -7.08
CA LEU A 124 -0.68 14.23 -6.10
C LEU A 124 -0.57 15.75 -5.95
N GLY A 125 -1.67 16.43 -6.11
CA GLY A 125 -1.77 17.87 -5.89
C GLY A 125 -2.20 18.20 -4.47
N GLN A 126 -2.93 19.30 -4.32
CA GLN A 126 -3.55 19.66 -3.05
C GLN A 126 -4.83 18.87 -2.83
N GLY A 127 -5.10 18.50 -1.60
CA GLY A 127 -6.30 17.73 -1.27
C GLY A 127 -6.22 17.11 0.11
N HIS A 128 -6.68 15.85 0.21
CA HIS A 128 -6.77 15.14 1.48
C HIS A 128 -6.26 13.73 1.34
N PHE A 129 -5.58 13.28 2.38
CA PHE A 129 -5.17 11.90 2.59
C PHE A 129 -5.93 11.34 3.79
N ALA A 130 -6.56 10.19 3.63
CA ALA A 130 -7.37 9.57 4.66
C ALA A 130 -6.97 8.10 4.85
N MET A 131 -6.95 7.67 6.10
CA MET A 131 -6.85 6.27 6.48
C MET A 131 -8.09 5.88 7.28
N THR A 132 -8.71 4.76 6.90
CA THR A 132 -9.94 4.28 7.53
C THR A 132 -9.76 2.84 7.97
N ILE A 133 -10.15 2.54 9.20
CA ILE A 133 -10.33 1.19 9.71
C ILE A 133 -11.83 0.94 9.82
N ASP A 134 -12.33 -0.06 9.09
CA ASP A 134 -13.73 -0.45 9.07
C ASP A 134 -13.85 -1.89 9.57
N ARG A 135 -14.52 -2.08 10.70
CA ARG A 135 -14.74 -3.39 11.34
C ARG A 135 -16.11 -4.00 11.04
N GLY A 136 -16.85 -3.40 10.10
CA GLY A 136 -18.10 -3.95 9.60
C GLY A 136 -19.37 -3.52 10.33
N SER A 137 -19.27 -2.69 11.38
CA SER A 137 -20.40 -2.03 12.00
C SER A 137 -20.21 -0.51 11.96
N ASP A 138 -21.27 0.27 11.85
CA ASP A 138 -21.21 1.74 11.81
C ASP A 138 -20.55 2.35 13.07
N ALA A 139 -20.59 1.63 14.19
CA ALA A 139 -19.98 2.03 15.45
C ALA A 139 -18.47 1.80 15.52
N ASP A 140 -17.92 0.96 14.65
CA ASP A 140 -16.52 0.51 14.70
C ASP A 140 -15.69 1.04 13.52
N ARG A 141 -16.11 2.13 12.91
CA ARG A 141 -15.38 2.83 11.86
C ARG A 141 -14.56 3.96 12.43
N TYR A 142 -13.26 3.87 12.25
CA TYR A 142 -12.33 4.95 12.59
C TYR A 142 -11.71 5.53 11.33
N GLN A 143 -11.70 6.85 11.20
CA GLN A 143 -11.09 7.54 10.08
C GLN A 143 -10.29 8.75 10.58
N GLY A 144 -9.05 8.85 10.12
CA GLY A 144 -8.24 10.04 10.23
C GLY A 144 -8.03 10.66 8.86
N VAL A 145 -7.94 11.98 8.80
CA VAL A 145 -7.75 12.76 7.57
C VAL A 145 -6.70 13.81 7.81
N VAL A 146 -5.74 13.93 6.88
CA VAL A 146 -4.73 14.99 6.88
C VAL A 146 -4.72 15.73 5.53
N PRO A 147 -4.34 17.01 5.49
CA PRO A 147 -4.21 17.72 4.22
C PRO A 147 -3.05 17.15 3.41
N LEU A 148 -3.18 17.23 2.08
CA LEU A 148 -2.11 17.03 1.10
C LEU A 148 -1.79 18.38 0.47
N GLU A 149 -0.54 18.75 0.45
CA GLU A 149 -0.04 20.01 -0.11
C GLU A 149 1.02 19.80 -1.21
N GLY A 150 0.81 18.78 -2.06
CA GLY A 150 1.76 18.38 -3.09
C GLY A 150 2.83 17.39 -2.60
N ASP A 151 2.58 16.77 -1.47
CA ASP A 151 3.48 15.82 -0.81
C ASP A 151 3.47 14.43 -1.48
N THR A 152 4.45 13.62 -1.15
CA THR A 152 4.45 12.18 -1.48
C THR A 152 3.49 11.42 -0.55
N LEU A 153 3.14 10.19 -0.91
CA LEU A 153 2.35 9.32 -0.03
C LEU A 153 3.06 9.06 1.31
N THR A 154 4.38 8.94 1.28
CA THR A 154 5.20 8.75 2.50
C THR A 154 5.11 9.95 3.41
N ASP A 155 5.25 11.18 2.87
CA ASP A 155 5.12 12.42 3.65
C ASP A 155 3.73 12.57 4.26
N ALA A 156 2.69 12.21 3.50
CA ALA A 156 1.31 12.23 3.98
C ALA A 156 1.08 11.22 5.11
N ALA A 157 1.66 10.02 5.00
CA ALA A 157 1.60 9.01 6.05
C ALA A 157 2.36 9.48 7.30
N ASP A 158 3.54 10.07 7.16
CA ASP A 158 4.30 10.64 8.29
C ASP A 158 3.50 11.72 9.01
N THR A 159 2.86 12.62 8.25
CA THR A 159 1.98 13.65 8.82
C THR A 159 0.79 13.04 9.58
N TYR A 160 0.24 11.93 9.06
CA TYR A 160 -0.88 11.24 9.70
C TYR A 160 -0.53 10.65 11.07
N PHE A 161 0.72 10.18 11.25
CA PHE A 161 1.19 9.54 12.48
C PHE A 161 1.86 10.48 13.49
N GLN A 162 2.00 11.76 13.21
CA GLN A 162 2.50 12.80 14.13
C GLN A 162 1.42 13.30 15.08
#